data_dbcce7cee702142e662f34f43822af72
#
_entry.id   dbcce7cee702142e662f34f43822af72
#
_cell.length_a   1.000
_cell.length_b   1.000
_cell.length_c   1.000
_cell.angle_alpha   90.00
_cell.angle_beta   90.00
_cell.angle_gamma   90.00
#
_symmetry.space_group_name_H-M   'P 1'
#
loop_
_entity.id
_entity.type
_entity.pdbx_description
1 polymer ?
#
loop_
_entity_poly.entity_id
_entity_poly.type
_entity_poly.pdbx_seq_one_letter_code
_entity_poly.pdbx_strand_id
1 'polypeptide(L)'
;QSQANHDSSLATATHITDTSPKEKARVHGRDMRAEFINGSNLRNDINIVNCFQDSGSYGVGGAVIQRVTLSDLEGNELDWVVGGEPVRLVIECALKRDVDNPIIGFQLKDRLGQVLFGDNTFLTTLNEQLGFAGGRSISGIFEFFMPRLPSGEFVFNAAIAEGTQMNHIQHHWAHDVLLLKVRQTSFSDGLVGVPMNYIAIELSEN
;
A
#
# COMPACT_ATOMS: atom_id res chain seq x y z
N GLN A 1 49.04 -3.53 -63.15
CA GLN A 1 48.28 -4.80 -63.12
C GLN A 1 48.30 -5.30 -61.67
N SER A 2 47.25 -5.09 -60.93
CA SER A 2 46.78 -5.95 -59.89
C SER A 2 45.44 -5.46 -59.38
N GLN A 3 44.40 -6.20 -59.65
CA GLN A 3 43.01 -5.91 -59.23
C GLN A 3 42.90 -6.29 -57.76
N ALA A 4 42.39 -5.38 -56.95
CA ALA A 4 41.95 -5.64 -55.59
C ALA A 4 40.46 -5.92 -55.60
N ASN A 5 40.13 -7.14 -55.23
CA ASN A 5 38.76 -7.60 -55.01
C ASN A 5 38.19 -6.95 -53.74
N HIS A 6 37.09 -6.21 -53.89
CA HIS A 6 36.23 -5.79 -52.76
C HIS A 6 35.28 -6.93 -52.46
N ASP A 7 35.50 -7.60 -51.36
CA ASP A 7 34.59 -8.57 -50.79
C ASP A 7 33.59 -7.83 -49.91
N SER A 8 32.35 -7.70 -50.41
CA SER A 8 31.23 -7.16 -49.67
C SER A 8 30.56 -8.28 -48.89
N SER A 9 30.89 -8.38 -47.61
CA SER A 9 30.15 -9.28 -46.69
C SER A 9 28.75 -8.70 -46.42
N LEU A 10 27.74 -9.30 -47.05
CA LEU A 10 26.35 -9.12 -46.70
C LEU A 10 26.15 -9.63 -45.27
N ALA A 11 25.79 -8.69 -44.36
CA ALA A 11 25.31 -9.04 -43.02
C ALA A 11 23.99 -9.80 -43.16
N THR A 12 24.01 -11.06 -42.78
CA THR A 12 22.84 -11.93 -42.72
C THR A 12 21.91 -11.41 -41.61
N ALA A 13 20.75 -10.92 -42.01
CA ALA A 13 19.70 -10.55 -41.06
C ALA A 13 19.28 -11.83 -40.30
N THR A 14 19.53 -11.83 -39.01
CA THR A 14 19.08 -12.87 -38.10
C THR A 14 17.55 -12.88 -38.10
N HIS A 15 16.93 -13.92 -38.64
CA HIS A 15 15.51 -14.17 -38.52
C HIS A 15 15.16 -14.26 -37.03
N ILE A 16 14.41 -13.27 -36.52
CA ILE A 16 13.77 -13.35 -35.21
C ILE A 16 12.69 -14.45 -35.39
N THR A 17 12.94 -15.63 -34.85
CA THR A 17 11.94 -16.68 -34.75
C THR A 17 10.80 -16.17 -33.85
N ASP A 18 9.59 -16.16 -34.38
CA ASP A 18 8.33 -15.89 -33.73
C ASP A 18 8.14 -16.93 -32.59
N THR A 19 8.67 -16.61 -31.40
CA THR A 19 8.34 -17.36 -30.20
C THR A 19 7.08 -16.71 -29.64
N SER A 20 5.93 -17.35 -29.89
CA SER A 20 4.68 -17.00 -29.24
C SER A 20 4.91 -16.82 -27.75
N PRO A 21 4.41 -15.72 -27.13
CA PRO A 21 4.59 -15.50 -25.71
C PRO A 21 3.99 -16.69 -24.96
N LYS A 22 4.81 -17.45 -24.24
CA LYS A 22 4.29 -18.45 -23.30
C LYS A 22 3.31 -17.70 -22.39
N GLU A 23 2.06 -18.16 -22.38
CA GLU A 23 0.99 -17.65 -21.54
C GLU A 23 1.47 -17.70 -20.08
N LYS A 24 2.04 -16.59 -19.61
CA LYS A 24 2.46 -16.47 -18.21
C LYS A 24 1.18 -16.47 -17.40
N ALA A 25 1.01 -17.48 -16.56
CA ALA A 25 -0.13 -17.60 -15.67
C ALA A 25 -0.36 -16.26 -14.96
N ARG A 26 -1.55 -15.69 -15.12
CA ARG A 26 -1.97 -14.46 -14.44
C ARG A 26 -2.04 -14.76 -12.94
N VAL A 27 -1.09 -14.27 -12.17
CA VAL A 27 -1.11 -14.39 -10.72
C VAL A 27 -2.01 -13.28 -10.19
N HIS A 28 -3.22 -13.65 -9.77
CA HIS A 28 -4.15 -12.70 -9.17
C HIS A 28 -3.56 -12.21 -7.82
N GLY A 29 -3.52 -10.89 -7.65
CA GLY A 29 -3.14 -10.27 -6.39
C GLY A 29 -1.64 -10.14 -6.13
N ARG A 30 -0.78 -10.29 -7.14
CA ARG A 30 0.67 -10.04 -7.01
C ARG A 30 1.19 -9.28 -8.22
N ASP A 31 2.13 -8.35 -7.99
CA ASP A 31 2.83 -7.68 -9.09
C ASP A 31 3.63 -8.72 -9.90
N MET A 32 3.33 -8.85 -11.20
CA MET A 32 4.02 -9.80 -12.08
C MET A 32 5.53 -9.55 -12.19
N ARG A 33 5.99 -8.35 -11.83
CA ARG A 33 7.40 -7.94 -11.86
C ARG A 33 8.10 -8.16 -10.52
N ALA A 34 7.39 -8.64 -9.49
CA ALA A 34 7.90 -8.67 -8.10
C ALA A 34 9.24 -9.42 -7.98
N GLU A 35 9.38 -10.57 -8.62
CA GLU A 35 10.62 -11.37 -8.57
C GLU A 35 11.81 -10.62 -9.19
N PHE A 36 11.59 -10.02 -10.36
CA PHE A 36 12.62 -9.23 -11.03
C PHE A 36 13.00 -8.00 -10.21
N ILE A 37 12.01 -7.22 -9.73
CA ILE A 37 12.25 -5.99 -8.98
C ILE A 37 12.97 -6.30 -7.67
N ASN A 38 12.51 -7.30 -6.91
CA ASN A 38 13.06 -7.64 -5.61
C ASN A 38 14.47 -8.26 -5.69
N GLY A 39 14.80 -8.89 -6.82
CA GLY A 39 16.12 -9.45 -7.09
C GLY A 39 17.10 -8.49 -7.78
N SER A 40 16.71 -7.24 -8.05
CA SER A 40 17.51 -6.25 -8.78
C SER A 40 17.81 -5.00 -7.93
N ASN A 41 18.62 -4.08 -8.50
CA ASN A 41 18.84 -2.75 -7.93
C ASN A 41 17.63 -1.81 -8.03
N LEU A 42 16.52 -2.28 -8.60
CA LEU A 42 15.24 -1.57 -8.65
C LEU A 42 14.35 -1.86 -7.44
N ARG A 43 14.85 -2.63 -6.49
CA ARG A 43 14.15 -2.95 -5.25
C ARG A 43 13.77 -1.67 -4.50
N ASN A 44 12.56 -1.66 -3.98
CA ASN A 44 12.04 -0.61 -3.11
C ASN A 44 12.13 -1.09 -1.65
N ASP A 45 12.89 -0.39 -0.82
CA ASP A 45 12.98 -0.72 0.60
C ASP A 45 12.19 0.32 1.40
N ILE A 46 11.17 -0.14 2.12
CA ILE A 46 10.30 0.66 2.97
C ILE A 46 10.50 0.22 4.42
N ASN A 47 11.22 1.01 5.21
CA ASN A 47 11.35 0.76 6.64
C ASN A 47 10.15 1.35 7.38
N ILE A 48 9.60 0.59 8.32
CA ILE A 48 8.43 0.93 9.12
C ILE A 48 8.91 1.26 10.54
N VAL A 49 8.54 2.42 11.03
CA VAL A 49 8.85 2.87 12.40
C VAL A 49 7.56 3.20 13.10
N ASN A 50 7.30 2.54 14.23
CA ASN A 50 6.17 2.90 15.07
C ASN A 50 6.51 4.21 15.80
N CYS A 51 5.74 5.26 15.51
CA CYS A 51 5.92 6.60 16.07
C CYS A 51 4.74 7.01 16.94
N PHE A 52 3.82 6.09 17.22
CA PHE A 52 2.59 6.40 17.93
C PHE A 52 2.90 7.05 19.28
N GLN A 53 2.60 8.34 19.36
CA GLN A 53 2.59 9.14 20.59
C GLN A 53 1.29 9.92 20.58
N ASP A 54 0.61 9.95 21.71
CA ASP A 54 -0.67 10.66 21.84
C ASP A 54 -0.52 12.21 21.82
N SER A 55 0.68 12.72 21.54
CA SER A 55 0.97 14.14 21.42
C SER A 55 0.44 14.70 20.11
N GLY A 56 -0.52 15.62 20.17
CA GLY A 56 -1.10 16.27 19.00
C GLY A 56 -2.37 15.61 18.44
N SER A 57 -2.86 14.55 19.06
CA SER A 57 -4.17 13.98 18.77
C SER A 57 -5.31 14.89 19.20
N TYR A 58 -6.46 14.79 18.54
CA TYR A 58 -7.67 15.53 18.88
C TYR A 58 -8.93 14.67 18.79
N GLY A 59 -10.00 15.14 19.40
CA GLY A 59 -11.31 14.49 19.42
C GLY A 59 -12.00 14.61 20.78
N VAL A 60 -13.23 14.14 20.86
CA VAL A 60 -14.02 14.24 22.11
C VAL A 60 -13.66 13.19 23.18
N GLY A 61 -12.82 12.19 22.82
CA GLY A 61 -12.24 11.26 23.78
C GLY A 61 -13.17 10.12 24.25
N GLY A 62 -14.33 9.91 23.63
CA GLY A 62 -15.23 8.78 23.95
C GLY A 62 -14.67 7.42 23.57
N ALA A 63 -13.74 7.39 22.65
CA ALA A 63 -12.89 6.25 22.29
C ALA A 63 -11.49 6.76 21.99
N VAL A 64 -10.45 5.97 22.22
CA VAL A 64 -9.05 6.34 21.95
C VAL A 64 -8.31 5.20 21.28
N ILE A 65 -7.49 5.54 20.30
CA ILE A 65 -6.58 4.61 19.65
C ILE A 65 -5.46 4.27 20.64
N GLN A 66 -5.21 2.99 20.84
CA GLN A 66 -4.18 2.50 21.77
C GLN A 66 -2.95 2.00 21.01
N ARG A 67 -3.17 1.41 19.84
CA ARG A 67 -2.10 0.79 19.06
C ARG A 67 -2.45 0.80 17.58
N VAL A 68 -1.44 0.98 16.76
CA VAL A 68 -1.52 0.79 15.30
C VAL A 68 -0.34 -0.07 14.88
N THR A 69 -0.63 -1.16 14.15
CA THR A 69 0.39 -2.10 13.69
C THR A 69 0.22 -2.41 12.23
N LEU A 70 1.33 -2.57 11.53
CA LEU A 70 1.37 -3.16 10.20
C LEU A 70 2.00 -4.55 10.31
N SER A 71 1.31 -5.58 9.83
CA SER A 71 1.73 -6.97 9.91
C SER A 71 1.60 -7.67 8.55
N ASP A 72 2.19 -8.86 8.43
CA ASP A 72 1.81 -9.81 7.39
C ASP A 72 0.41 -10.41 7.67
N LEU A 73 -0.08 -11.27 6.77
CA LEU A 73 -1.40 -11.90 6.94
C LEU A 73 -1.41 -12.98 8.04
N GLU A 74 -0.25 -13.46 8.45
CA GLU A 74 -0.06 -14.40 9.55
C GLU A 74 -0.05 -13.68 10.92
N GLY A 75 0.03 -12.33 10.92
CA GLY A 75 -0.01 -11.50 12.12
C GLY A 75 1.38 -11.16 12.69
N ASN A 76 2.46 -11.45 11.98
CA ASN A 76 3.80 -11.01 12.37
C ASN A 76 3.98 -9.54 12.06
N GLU A 77 4.35 -8.72 13.04
CA GLU A 77 4.63 -7.30 12.82
C GLU A 77 5.78 -7.10 11.86
N LEU A 78 5.62 -6.13 10.96
CA LEU A 78 6.59 -5.81 9.93
C LEU A 78 7.36 -4.55 10.32
N ASP A 79 8.67 -4.62 10.26
CA ASP A 79 9.59 -3.48 10.39
C ASP A 79 10.12 -2.99 9.03
N TRP A 80 9.88 -3.76 7.97
CA TRP A 80 10.16 -3.36 6.60
C TRP A 80 9.32 -4.15 5.58
N VAL A 81 9.10 -3.57 4.39
CA VAL A 81 8.41 -4.15 3.23
C VAL A 81 9.05 -3.64 1.94
N VAL A 82 8.73 -4.26 0.80
CA VAL A 82 9.25 -3.84 -0.52
C VAL A 82 8.18 -3.23 -1.43
N GLY A 83 6.92 -3.25 -1.03
CA GLY A 83 5.78 -2.85 -1.86
C GLY A 83 5.34 -3.95 -2.83
N GLY A 84 4.03 -4.10 -2.97
CA GLY A 84 3.38 -5.15 -3.77
C GLY A 84 3.04 -6.41 -2.99
N GLU A 85 3.46 -6.56 -1.74
CA GLU A 85 3.05 -7.65 -0.85
C GLU A 85 1.74 -7.34 -0.13
N PRO A 86 0.96 -8.38 0.24
CA PRO A 86 -0.21 -8.20 1.09
C PRO A 86 0.23 -7.86 2.51
N VAL A 87 -0.43 -6.86 3.09
CA VAL A 87 -0.21 -6.40 4.46
C VAL A 87 -1.53 -6.22 5.18
N ARG A 88 -1.49 -6.27 6.50
CA ARG A 88 -2.63 -6.02 7.39
C ARG A 88 -2.30 -4.85 8.33
N LEU A 89 -3.08 -3.77 8.22
CA LEU A 89 -3.06 -2.65 9.16
C LEU A 89 -4.15 -2.89 10.21
N VAL A 90 -3.77 -2.88 11.48
CA VAL A 90 -4.69 -3.03 12.62
C VAL A 90 -4.66 -1.77 13.46
N ILE A 91 -5.84 -1.22 13.75
CA ILE A 91 -6.04 -0.04 14.59
C ILE A 91 -6.85 -0.47 15.81
N GLU A 92 -6.20 -0.57 16.96
CA GLU A 92 -6.83 -0.97 18.22
C GLU A 92 -7.31 0.26 18.99
N CYS A 93 -8.58 0.22 19.39
CA CYS A 93 -9.24 1.34 20.07
C CYS A 93 -9.86 0.88 21.39
N ALA A 94 -9.64 1.64 22.47
CA ALA A 94 -10.35 1.46 23.72
C ALA A 94 -11.56 2.41 23.80
N LEU A 95 -12.71 1.87 24.16
CA LEU A 95 -13.95 2.61 24.34
C LEU A 95 -14.07 3.08 25.78
N LYS A 96 -14.12 4.40 26.00
CA LYS A 96 -14.31 5.00 27.35
C LYS A 96 -15.78 5.17 27.72
N ARG A 97 -16.66 5.10 26.74
CA ARG A 97 -18.12 5.11 26.86
C ARG A 97 -18.72 4.20 25.82
N ASP A 98 -20.03 4.00 25.86
CA ASP A 98 -20.75 3.33 24.79
C ASP A 98 -20.59 4.12 23.49
N VAL A 99 -20.37 3.40 22.40
CA VAL A 99 -20.17 3.96 21.04
C VAL A 99 -21.06 3.21 20.07
N ASP A 100 -21.89 3.97 19.35
CA ASP A 100 -22.79 3.43 18.34
C ASP A 100 -22.24 3.69 16.93
N ASN A 101 -22.30 2.67 16.08
CA ASN A 101 -21.79 2.73 14.69
C ASN A 101 -20.37 3.34 14.61
N PRO A 102 -19.37 2.69 15.22
CA PRO A 102 -18.01 3.19 15.15
C PRO A 102 -17.47 3.13 13.73
N ILE A 103 -16.75 4.17 13.35
CA ILE A 103 -16.03 4.28 12.08
C ILE A 103 -14.55 4.38 12.41
N ILE A 104 -13.79 3.34 12.07
CA ILE A 104 -12.32 3.34 12.23
C ILE A 104 -11.73 3.52 10.84
N GLY A 105 -10.70 4.37 10.72
CA GLY A 105 -10.09 4.67 9.43
C GLY A 105 -8.64 5.08 9.53
N PHE A 106 -8.00 5.15 8.37
CA PHE A 106 -6.61 5.59 8.23
C PHE A 106 -6.41 6.44 6.99
N GLN A 107 -5.30 7.17 6.97
CA GLN A 107 -4.78 7.87 5.79
C GLN A 107 -3.27 7.70 5.74
N LEU A 108 -2.72 7.43 4.55
CA LEU A 108 -1.30 7.56 4.27
C LEU A 108 -1.04 8.91 3.61
N LYS A 109 -0.08 9.68 4.14
CA LYS A 109 0.30 11.00 3.66
C LYS A 109 1.79 11.08 3.36
N ASP A 110 2.16 11.98 2.46
CA ASP A 110 3.53 12.40 2.27
C ASP A 110 3.95 13.49 3.28
N ARG A 111 5.22 13.92 3.21
CA ARG A 111 5.77 14.99 4.06
C ARG A 111 5.10 16.35 3.87
N LEU A 112 4.44 16.59 2.75
CA LEU A 112 3.73 17.83 2.46
C LEU A 112 2.28 17.79 2.98
N GLY A 113 1.85 16.67 3.56
CA GLY A 113 0.51 16.44 4.05
C GLY A 113 -0.48 16.01 2.97
N GLN A 114 -0.01 15.72 1.75
CA GLN A 114 -0.86 15.22 0.69
C GLN A 114 -1.26 13.77 0.99
N VAL A 115 -2.56 13.51 1.04
CA VAL A 115 -3.09 12.16 1.22
C VAL A 115 -2.91 11.37 -0.07
N LEU A 116 -2.21 10.25 0.01
CA LEU A 116 -2.00 9.34 -1.11
C LEU A 116 -3.18 8.38 -1.25
N PHE A 117 -3.58 7.77 -0.16
CA PHE A 117 -4.77 6.93 -0.06
C PHE A 117 -5.19 6.78 1.42
N GLY A 118 -6.39 6.30 1.62
CA GLY A 118 -6.94 5.97 2.93
C GLY A 118 -8.29 5.29 2.76
N ASP A 119 -8.77 4.67 3.83
CA ASP A 119 -10.08 4.04 3.87
C ASP A 119 -10.63 3.99 5.29
N ASN A 120 -11.88 3.58 5.44
CA ASN A 120 -12.53 3.39 6.73
C ASN A 120 -13.58 2.27 6.69
N THR A 121 -14.05 1.88 7.87
CA THR A 121 -14.99 0.77 8.03
C THR A 121 -16.45 1.11 7.71
N PHE A 122 -16.79 2.35 7.37
CA PHE A 122 -18.17 2.79 7.22
C PHE A 122 -18.99 1.97 6.21
N LEU A 123 -18.43 1.74 5.01
CA LEU A 123 -19.15 1.01 3.96
C LEU A 123 -19.32 -0.48 4.28
N THR A 124 -18.39 -1.08 5.03
CA THR A 124 -18.48 -2.49 5.40
C THR A 124 -19.50 -2.77 6.49
N THR A 125 -19.85 -1.73 7.26
CA THR A 125 -20.81 -1.81 8.37
C THR A 125 -22.12 -1.04 8.12
N LEU A 126 -22.30 -0.52 6.91
CA LEU A 126 -23.40 0.40 6.57
C LEU A 126 -24.80 -0.13 6.89
N ASN A 127 -25.02 -1.44 6.74
CA ASN A 127 -26.31 -2.09 6.98
C ASN A 127 -26.40 -2.76 8.36
N GLU A 128 -25.39 -2.56 9.20
CA GLU A 128 -25.32 -3.11 10.54
C GLU A 128 -25.60 -2.01 11.57
N GLN A 129 -26.39 -2.32 12.59
CA GLN A 129 -26.52 -1.45 13.76
C GLN A 129 -25.54 -1.95 14.83
N LEU A 130 -24.32 -1.41 14.79
CA LEU A 130 -23.27 -1.79 15.71
C LEU A 130 -23.30 -0.90 16.95
N GLY A 131 -23.37 -1.51 18.12
CA GLY A 131 -23.20 -0.81 19.40
C GLY A 131 -22.23 -1.56 20.28
N PHE A 132 -21.27 -0.85 20.86
CA PHE A 132 -20.25 -1.42 21.75
C PHE A 132 -20.23 -0.69 23.09
N ALA A 133 -20.28 -1.46 24.18
CA ALA A 133 -20.25 -0.91 25.54
C ALA A 133 -18.88 -0.32 25.90
N GLY A 134 -18.88 0.73 26.70
CA GLY A 134 -17.69 1.31 27.29
C GLY A 134 -16.87 0.28 28.09
N GLY A 135 -15.56 0.50 28.20
CA GLY A 135 -14.63 -0.44 28.83
C GLY A 135 -14.19 -1.60 27.94
N ARG A 136 -14.70 -1.69 26.71
CA ARG A 136 -14.30 -2.68 25.69
C ARG A 136 -13.19 -2.13 24.79
N SER A 137 -12.51 -3.05 24.11
CA SER A 137 -11.63 -2.71 22.99
C SER A 137 -12.22 -3.23 21.69
N ILE A 138 -12.07 -2.46 20.62
CA ILE A 138 -12.46 -2.84 19.25
C ILE A 138 -11.29 -2.57 18.31
N SER A 139 -11.27 -3.24 17.16
CA SER A 139 -10.19 -3.06 16.17
C SER A 139 -10.76 -2.86 14.78
N GLY A 140 -10.22 -1.88 14.05
CA GLY A 140 -10.35 -1.77 12.61
C GLY A 140 -9.23 -2.56 11.93
N ILE A 141 -9.58 -3.43 10.98
CA ILE A 141 -8.63 -4.29 10.26
C ILE A 141 -8.74 -3.98 8.77
N PHE A 142 -7.58 -3.69 8.15
CA PHE A 142 -7.49 -3.37 6.72
C PHE A 142 -6.42 -4.24 6.07
N GLU A 143 -6.82 -5.06 5.11
CA GLU A 143 -5.91 -5.88 4.32
C GLU A 143 -5.81 -5.29 2.91
N PHE A 144 -4.59 -5.00 2.47
CA PHE A 144 -4.34 -4.42 1.15
C PHE A 144 -2.95 -4.79 0.64
N PHE A 145 -2.73 -4.58 -0.66
CA PHE A 145 -1.38 -4.70 -1.21
C PHE A 145 -0.62 -3.40 -0.98
N MET A 146 0.52 -3.51 -0.29
CA MET A 146 1.36 -2.35 -0.02
C MET A 146 1.77 -1.69 -1.35
N PRO A 147 1.42 -0.43 -1.60
CA PRO A 147 1.83 0.24 -2.83
C PRO A 147 3.35 0.42 -2.87
N ARG A 148 3.89 0.56 -4.08
CA ARG A 148 5.25 1.03 -4.26
C ARG A 148 5.26 2.54 -4.10
N LEU A 149 6.11 3.04 -3.22
CA LEU A 149 6.19 4.46 -2.91
C LEU A 149 7.50 5.04 -3.45
N PRO A 150 7.52 6.29 -3.93
CA PRO A 150 8.75 6.97 -4.31
C PRO A 150 9.64 7.19 -3.08
N SER A 151 10.92 7.50 -3.29
CA SER A 151 11.84 7.81 -2.18
C SER A 151 11.33 8.98 -1.36
N GLY A 152 11.31 8.81 -0.05
CA GLY A 152 10.83 9.84 0.87
C GLY A 152 10.33 9.28 2.19
N GLU A 153 9.63 10.11 2.92
CA GLU A 153 8.98 9.76 4.18
C GLU A 153 7.47 9.94 4.04
N PHE A 154 6.75 8.94 4.53
CA PHE A 154 5.29 8.90 4.53
C PHE A 154 4.81 8.52 5.91
N VAL A 155 3.62 8.98 6.28
CA VAL A 155 3.06 8.72 7.60
C VAL A 155 1.64 8.22 7.52
N PHE A 156 1.31 7.23 8.33
CA PHE A 156 -0.07 6.86 8.59
C PHE A 156 -0.66 7.74 9.69
N ASN A 157 -1.86 8.24 9.44
CA ASN A 157 -2.76 8.73 10.46
C ASN A 157 -3.84 7.68 10.70
N ALA A 158 -4.40 7.65 11.90
CA ALA A 158 -5.52 6.79 12.25
C ALA A 158 -6.61 7.57 12.96
N ALA A 159 -7.84 7.11 12.83
CA ALA A 159 -9.01 7.79 13.38
C ALA A 159 -10.05 6.79 13.89
N ILE A 160 -10.79 7.18 14.92
CA ILE A 160 -12.04 6.57 15.33
C ILE A 160 -13.11 7.64 15.53
N ALA A 161 -14.25 7.44 14.89
CA ALA A 161 -15.43 8.29 15.00
C ALA A 161 -16.68 7.45 15.26
N GLU A 162 -17.81 8.09 15.49
CA GLU A 162 -19.11 7.49 15.73
C GLU A 162 -20.15 8.17 14.85
N GLY A 163 -21.03 7.40 14.21
CA GLY A 163 -22.14 7.91 13.41
C GLY A 163 -22.14 7.52 11.95
N THR A 164 -22.15 8.48 11.03
CA THR A 164 -22.17 8.26 9.59
C THR A 164 -21.03 9.00 8.89
N GLN A 165 -20.75 8.66 7.63
CA GLN A 165 -19.73 9.35 6.82
C GLN A 165 -19.96 10.87 6.75
N MET A 166 -21.20 11.32 6.69
CA MET A 166 -21.55 12.74 6.53
C MET A 166 -21.81 13.46 7.86
N ASN A 167 -22.16 12.70 8.90
CA ASN A 167 -22.47 13.26 10.23
C ASN A 167 -21.92 12.33 11.30
N HIS A 168 -20.73 12.63 11.78
CA HIS A 168 -20.02 11.83 12.77
C HIS A 168 -19.43 12.69 13.87
N ILE A 169 -19.22 12.05 15.00
CA ILE A 169 -18.48 12.61 16.15
C ILE A 169 -17.08 12.02 16.14
N GLN A 170 -16.07 12.85 15.94
CA GLN A 170 -14.67 12.41 16.01
C GLN A 170 -14.27 12.14 17.45
N HIS A 171 -13.99 10.87 17.79
CA HIS A 171 -13.53 10.50 19.12
C HIS A 171 -12.04 10.69 19.29
N HIS A 172 -11.27 10.22 18.35
CA HIS A 172 -9.82 10.34 18.35
C HIS A 172 -9.28 10.38 16.92
N TRP A 173 -8.43 11.36 16.65
CA TRP A 173 -7.63 11.44 15.46
C TRP A 173 -6.16 11.47 15.86
N ALA A 174 -5.43 10.43 15.54
CA ALA A 174 -4.01 10.29 15.86
C ALA A 174 -3.18 10.57 14.60
N HIS A 175 -2.24 11.50 14.72
CA HIS A 175 -1.30 11.82 13.66
C HIS A 175 -0.05 10.95 13.75
N ASP A 176 0.52 10.66 12.57
CA ASP A 176 1.87 10.11 12.41
C ASP A 176 2.12 8.83 13.24
N VAL A 177 1.12 7.93 13.24
CA VAL A 177 1.14 6.70 14.06
C VAL A 177 2.19 5.69 13.60
N LEU A 178 2.45 5.62 12.28
CA LEU A 178 3.53 4.85 11.68
C LEU A 178 4.26 5.73 10.66
N LEU A 179 5.59 5.72 10.71
CA LEU A 179 6.44 6.39 9.73
C LEU A 179 7.04 5.36 8.78
N LEU A 180 6.86 5.58 7.48
CA LEU A 180 7.47 4.82 6.41
C LEU A 180 8.65 5.60 5.84
N LYS A 181 9.86 5.03 5.90
CA LYS A 181 11.06 5.59 5.27
C LYS A 181 11.38 4.78 4.03
N VAL A 182 11.20 5.40 2.86
CA VAL A 182 11.31 4.73 1.57
C VAL A 182 12.63 5.10 0.90
N ARG A 183 13.37 4.06 0.52
CA ARG A 183 14.53 4.16 -0.37
C ARG A 183 14.21 3.42 -1.65
N GLN A 184 14.11 4.16 -2.73
CA GLN A 184 13.81 3.61 -4.06
C GLN A 184 14.91 3.98 -5.04
N THR A 185 15.25 3.05 -5.91
CA THR A 185 16.03 3.30 -7.12
C THR A 185 15.08 3.32 -8.32
N SER A 186 14.58 4.50 -8.67
CA SER A 186 13.88 4.92 -9.92
C SER A 186 13.03 3.87 -10.64
N PHE A 187 11.88 3.44 -10.08
CA PHE A 187 11.03 2.48 -10.76
C PHE A 187 9.56 2.94 -10.95
N SER A 188 9.08 3.89 -10.17
CA SER A 188 7.68 4.34 -10.23
C SER A 188 7.63 5.82 -10.58
N ASP A 189 7.01 6.12 -11.71
CA ASP A 189 6.62 7.49 -12.06
C ASP A 189 5.30 7.81 -11.36
N GLY A 190 5.29 8.83 -10.50
CA GLY A 190 4.09 9.27 -9.80
C GLY A 190 4.15 9.10 -8.28
N LEU A 191 3.06 9.47 -7.60
CA LEU A 191 2.95 9.49 -6.14
C LEU A 191 2.81 8.09 -5.52
N VAL A 192 2.23 7.16 -6.28
CA VAL A 192 1.96 5.78 -5.86
C VAL A 192 2.16 4.84 -7.04
N GLY A 193 3.03 3.85 -6.87
CA GLY A 193 3.18 2.75 -7.82
C GLY A 193 2.19 1.63 -7.53
N VAL A 194 1.28 1.38 -8.45
CA VAL A 194 0.28 0.31 -8.32
C VAL A 194 0.91 -1.01 -8.75
N PRO A 195 0.79 -2.09 -7.93
CA PRO A 195 1.19 -3.43 -8.34
C PRO A 195 0.43 -3.86 -9.60
N MET A 196 1.16 -4.35 -10.62
CA MET A 196 0.58 -4.72 -11.92
C MET A 196 0.45 -6.23 -12.05
N ASN A 197 -0.78 -6.72 -12.19
CA ASN A 197 -1.05 -8.15 -12.38
C ASN A 197 -0.57 -8.66 -13.73
N TYR A 198 -0.61 -7.80 -14.77
CA TYR A 198 -0.20 -8.15 -16.13
C TYR A 198 0.29 -6.93 -16.91
N ILE A 199 1.42 -7.06 -17.56
CA ILE A 199 1.97 -6.11 -18.54
C ILE A 199 2.57 -6.95 -19.69
N ALA A 200 2.17 -6.67 -20.91
CA ALA A 200 2.70 -7.30 -22.11
C ALA A 200 2.73 -6.35 -23.32
N ILE A 201 3.51 -6.72 -24.31
CA ILE A 201 3.41 -6.20 -25.68
C ILE A 201 2.91 -7.35 -26.53
N GLU A 202 1.81 -7.16 -27.24
CA GLU A 202 1.17 -8.15 -28.10
C GLU A 202 1.09 -7.62 -29.53
N LEU A 203 1.17 -8.51 -30.51
CA LEU A 203 0.93 -8.17 -31.93
C LEU A 203 -0.56 -7.88 -32.09
N SER A 204 -0.88 -6.74 -32.69
CA SER A 204 -2.26 -6.45 -33.12
C SER A 204 -2.53 -7.16 -34.44
N GLU A 205 -3.50 -8.06 -34.50
CA GLU A 205 -4.03 -8.56 -35.75
C GLU A 205 -4.84 -7.43 -36.42
N ASN A 206 -4.47 -7.11 -37.70
CA ASN A 206 -5.20 -6.13 -38.52
C ASN A 206 -6.42 -6.77 -39.17
#